data_92e1210a7da81339b1162b1e894b20ba
#
_entry.id   92e1210a7da81339b1162b1e894b20ba
#
_cell.length_a   1.000
_cell.length_b   1.000
_cell.length_c   1.000
_cell.angle_alpha   90.00
_cell.angle_beta   90.00
_cell.angle_gamma   90.00
#
_symmetry.space_group_name_H-M   'P 1'
#
loop_
_entity.id
_entity.type
_entity.pdbx_description
1 polymer ?
#
loop_
_entity_poly.entity_id
_entity_poly.type
_entity_poly.pdbx_seq_one_letter_code
_entity_poly.pdbx_strand_id
1 'polypeptide(L)'
;MPLIFLWRKAMKDDLERVEYASMLYDFYGSLLSESQNEVMALYHEDNLSLSEIAEELGQTRQAVHYTLRKAEKALGSYEEKLGLVSSYKENRKLAKKAISIIESAGVPAPLAKDLKQIIEKITE
;
A
#
# COMPACT_ATOMS: atom_id res chain seq x y z
N MET A 1 25.28 -11.62 -17.80
CA MET A 1 23.88 -11.18 -17.60
C MET A 1 23.58 -9.93 -18.42
N PRO A 2 22.53 -9.92 -19.25
CA PRO A 2 22.23 -8.73 -20.05
C PRO A 2 21.90 -7.54 -19.16
N LEU A 3 22.43 -6.36 -19.50
CA LEU A 3 22.15 -5.11 -18.78
C LEU A 3 20.65 -4.80 -18.68
N ILE A 4 19.90 -5.14 -19.72
CA ILE A 4 18.46 -4.93 -19.75
C ILE A 4 17.71 -5.72 -18.67
N PHE A 5 18.22 -6.89 -18.30
CA PHE A 5 17.65 -7.72 -17.25
C PHE A 5 17.82 -7.08 -15.87
N LEU A 6 19.01 -6.56 -15.57
CA LEU A 6 19.29 -5.85 -14.33
C LEU A 6 18.46 -4.57 -14.21
N TRP A 7 18.29 -3.86 -15.33
CA TRP A 7 17.50 -2.63 -15.38
C TRP A 7 16.02 -2.91 -15.12
N ARG A 8 15.45 -3.96 -15.70
CA ARG A 8 14.07 -4.39 -15.45
C ARG A 8 13.84 -4.76 -13.99
N LYS A 9 14.81 -5.47 -13.39
CA LYS A 9 14.74 -5.84 -11.97
C LYS A 9 14.75 -4.60 -11.08
N ALA A 10 15.64 -3.65 -11.34
CA ALA A 10 15.72 -2.40 -10.59
C ALA A 10 14.41 -1.61 -10.67
N MET A 11 13.80 -1.52 -11.86
CA MET A 11 12.49 -0.87 -12.05
C MET A 11 11.39 -1.58 -11.27
N LYS A 12 11.38 -2.90 -11.28
CA LYS A 12 10.39 -3.69 -10.54
C LYS A 12 10.51 -3.44 -9.03
N ASP A 13 11.73 -3.45 -8.51
CA ASP A 13 11.99 -3.18 -7.10
C ASP A 13 11.53 -1.77 -6.70
N ASP A 14 11.77 -0.77 -7.56
CA ASP A 14 11.32 0.61 -7.33
C ASP A 14 9.79 0.71 -7.34
N LEU A 15 9.11 0.05 -8.28
CA LEU A 15 7.65 0.02 -8.34
C LEU A 15 7.05 -0.65 -7.11
N GLU A 16 7.60 -1.78 -6.68
CA GLU A 16 7.16 -2.47 -5.47
C GLU A 16 7.32 -1.59 -4.23
N ARG A 17 8.41 -0.82 -4.15
CA ARG A 17 8.64 0.11 -3.05
C ARG A 17 7.61 1.23 -3.03
N VAL A 18 7.28 1.81 -4.19
CA VAL A 18 6.27 2.86 -4.31
C VAL A 18 4.88 2.32 -3.93
N GLU A 19 4.53 1.14 -4.42
CA GLU A 19 3.27 0.48 -4.08
C GLU A 19 3.17 0.19 -2.58
N TYR A 20 4.25 -0.27 -1.97
CA TYR A 20 4.31 -0.55 -0.54
C TYR A 20 4.13 0.74 0.27
N ALA A 21 4.81 1.82 -0.10
CA ALA A 21 4.66 3.11 0.56
C ALA A 21 3.23 3.65 0.45
N SER A 22 2.60 3.48 -0.71
CA SER A 22 1.21 3.86 -0.92
C SER A 22 0.27 3.06 -0.01
N MET A 23 0.51 1.76 0.14
CA MET A 23 -0.28 0.91 1.03
C MET A 23 -0.11 1.31 2.50
N LEU A 24 1.12 1.60 2.93
CA LEU A 24 1.39 2.12 4.26
C LEU A 24 0.64 3.43 4.51
N TYR A 25 0.61 4.30 3.51
CA TYR A 25 -0.12 5.55 3.59
C TYR A 25 -1.62 5.33 3.75
N ASP A 26 -2.20 4.39 3.01
CA ASP A 26 -3.61 4.04 3.14
C ASP A 26 -3.95 3.58 4.57
N PHE A 27 -3.09 2.78 5.19
CA PHE A 27 -3.33 2.26 6.54
C PHE A 27 -3.03 3.26 7.65
N TYR A 28 -1.95 4.03 7.52
CA TYR A 28 -1.41 4.83 8.61
C TYR A 28 -1.39 6.33 8.36
N GLY A 29 -1.86 6.78 7.19
CA GLY A 29 -1.77 8.18 6.80
C GLY A 29 -2.40 9.15 7.79
N SER A 30 -3.49 8.73 8.44
CA SER A 30 -4.18 9.56 9.44
C SER A 30 -3.34 9.84 10.69
N LEU A 31 -2.24 9.09 10.88
CA LEU A 31 -1.33 9.27 12.00
C LEU A 31 -0.16 10.22 11.69
N LEU A 32 -0.04 10.65 10.44
CA LEU A 32 1.01 11.59 10.03
C LEU A 32 0.67 13.02 10.44
N SER A 33 1.71 13.86 10.54
CA SER A 33 1.50 15.29 10.72
C SER A 33 0.80 15.88 9.49
N GLU A 34 0.19 17.06 9.65
CA GLU A 34 -0.52 17.72 8.55
C GLU A 34 0.36 17.95 7.32
N SER A 35 1.59 18.44 7.52
CA SER A 35 2.51 18.68 6.42
C SER A 35 2.99 17.40 5.75
N GLN A 36 3.21 16.34 6.52
CA GLN A 36 3.57 15.03 5.98
C GLN A 36 2.41 14.43 5.17
N ASN A 37 1.21 14.52 5.69
CA ASN A 37 0.02 14.03 5.02
C ASN A 37 -0.21 14.75 3.69
N GLU A 38 -0.06 16.08 3.69
CA GLU A 38 -0.22 16.88 2.48
C GLU A 38 0.73 16.46 1.36
N VAL A 39 2.01 16.30 1.69
CA VAL A 39 3.02 15.85 0.70
C VAL A 39 2.71 14.43 0.22
N MET A 40 2.36 13.53 1.13
CA MET A 40 2.04 12.14 0.78
C MET A 40 0.80 12.06 -0.12
N ALA A 41 -0.23 12.86 0.16
CA ALA A 41 -1.44 12.90 -0.67
C ALA A 41 -1.13 13.38 -2.08
N LEU A 42 -0.37 14.47 -2.22
CA LEU A 42 0.01 14.99 -3.53
C LEU A 42 0.86 13.99 -4.32
N TYR A 43 1.73 13.28 -3.64
CA TYR A 43 2.63 12.31 -4.28
C TYR A 43 1.91 11.02 -4.66
N HIS A 44 1.15 10.41 -3.74
CA HIS A 44 0.55 9.09 -3.94
C HIS A 44 -0.86 9.13 -4.52
N GLU A 45 -1.68 10.11 -4.17
CA GLU A 45 -3.04 10.21 -4.69
C GLU A 45 -3.11 11.00 -5.99
N ASP A 46 -2.43 12.15 -6.05
CA ASP A 46 -2.46 13.03 -7.21
C ASP A 46 -1.34 12.76 -8.22
N ASN A 47 -0.43 11.85 -7.90
CA ASN A 47 0.70 11.46 -8.76
C ASN A 47 1.59 12.61 -9.20
N LEU A 48 1.76 13.63 -8.35
CA LEU A 48 2.64 14.75 -8.64
C LEU A 48 4.10 14.40 -8.43
N SER A 49 4.98 14.95 -9.27
CA SER A 49 6.43 14.87 -9.07
C SER A 49 6.85 15.74 -7.88
N LEU A 50 8.04 15.50 -7.35
CA LEU A 50 8.59 16.33 -6.27
C LEU A 50 8.67 17.81 -6.68
N SER A 51 9.03 18.09 -7.93
CA SER A 51 9.10 19.46 -8.45
C SER A 51 7.73 20.11 -8.54
N GLU A 52 6.71 19.36 -8.97
CA GLU A 52 5.34 19.85 -9.03
C GLU A 52 4.78 20.13 -7.62
N ILE A 53 5.06 19.26 -6.66
CA ILE A 53 4.66 19.46 -5.26
C ILE A 53 5.33 20.70 -4.69
N ALA A 54 6.64 20.87 -4.94
CA ALA A 54 7.40 22.02 -4.48
C ALA A 54 6.79 23.32 -5.01
N GLU A 55 6.44 23.35 -6.29
CA GLU A 55 5.81 24.51 -6.90
C GLU A 55 4.45 24.81 -6.25
N GLU A 56 3.63 23.78 -6.07
CA GLU A 56 2.29 23.94 -5.48
C GLU A 56 2.32 24.41 -4.04
N LEU A 57 3.27 23.92 -3.25
CA LEU A 57 3.37 24.27 -1.82
C LEU A 57 4.26 25.48 -1.56
N GLY A 58 4.88 26.05 -2.58
CA GLY A 58 5.82 27.18 -2.40
C GLY A 58 7.06 26.80 -1.60
N GLN A 59 7.55 25.59 -1.79
CA GLN A 59 8.73 25.05 -1.12
C GLN A 59 9.79 24.64 -2.14
N THR A 60 11.00 24.34 -1.66
CA THR A 60 12.03 23.77 -2.53
C THR A 60 11.78 22.29 -2.75
N ARG A 61 12.25 21.75 -3.88
CA ARG A 61 12.20 20.33 -4.17
C ARG A 61 12.89 19.51 -3.07
N GLN A 62 14.01 20.02 -2.55
CA GLN A 62 14.75 19.36 -1.48
C GLN A 62 13.94 19.28 -0.18
N ALA A 63 13.22 20.36 0.16
CA ALA A 63 12.36 20.38 1.34
C ALA A 63 11.20 19.37 1.22
N VAL A 64 10.59 19.28 0.03
CA VAL A 64 9.54 18.32 -0.25
C VAL A 64 10.08 16.88 -0.12
N HIS A 65 11.24 16.62 -0.69
CA HIS A 65 11.89 15.31 -0.60
C HIS A 65 12.17 14.92 0.85
N TYR A 66 12.65 15.86 1.64
CA TYR A 66 12.90 15.65 3.07
C TYR A 66 11.60 15.27 3.81
N THR A 67 10.53 16.02 3.58
CA THR A 67 9.22 15.74 4.20
C THR A 67 8.69 14.39 3.79
N LEU A 68 8.78 14.06 2.49
CA LEU A 68 8.35 12.75 1.97
C LEU A 68 9.10 11.61 2.64
N ARG A 69 10.43 11.70 2.75
CA ARG A 69 11.24 10.67 3.40
C ARG A 69 10.92 10.51 4.87
N LYS A 70 10.69 11.62 5.57
CA LYS A 70 10.27 11.60 6.97
C LYS A 70 8.92 10.92 7.15
N ALA A 71 7.98 11.22 6.26
CA ALA A 71 6.65 10.60 6.27
C ALA A 71 6.76 9.09 6.03
N GLU A 72 7.50 8.65 5.02
CA GLU A 72 7.69 7.24 4.71
C GLU A 72 8.33 6.49 5.89
N LYS A 73 9.30 7.10 6.54
CA LYS A 73 9.96 6.52 7.72
C LYS A 73 8.98 6.36 8.88
N ALA A 74 8.12 7.36 9.10
CA ALA A 74 7.10 7.29 10.15
C ALA A 74 6.11 6.15 9.87
N LEU A 75 5.65 6.03 8.62
CA LEU A 75 4.75 4.95 8.21
C LEU A 75 5.38 3.58 8.43
N GLY A 76 6.65 3.41 8.05
CA GLY A 76 7.39 2.16 8.28
C GLY A 76 7.52 1.82 9.76
N SER A 77 7.70 2.81 10.60
CA SER A 77 7.76 2.64 12.05
C SER A 77 6.42 2.16 12.64
N TYR A 78 5.30 2.69 12.14
CA TYR A 78 3.98 2.24 12.55
C TYR A 78 3.75 0.78 12.14
N GLU A 79 4.12 0.42 10.93
CA GLU A 79 3.96 -0.96 10.46
C GLU A 79 4.84 -1.92 11.27
N GLU A 80 6.06 -1.54 11.60
CA GLU A 80 6.95 -2.35 12.44
C GLU A 80 6.32 -2.67 13.79
N LYS A 81 5.58 -1.73 14.35
CA LYS A 81 4.93 -1.89 15.65
C LYS A 81 3.57 -2.58 15.57
N LEU A 82 2.78 -2.27 14.57
CA LEU A 82 1.37 -2.67 14.50
C LEU A 82 1.10 -3.83 13.55
N GLY A 83 1.87 -3.95 12.46
CA GLY A 83 1.76 -5.05 11.51
C GLY A 83 0.43 -5.15 10.77
N LEU A 84 -0.30 -4.04 10.60
CA LEU A 84 -1.63 -4.08 9.98
C LEU A 84 -1.58 -4.44 8.50
N VAL A 85 -0.58 -3.94 7.77
CA VAL A 85 -0.41 -4.25 6.35
C VAL A 85 -0.06 -5.72 6.17
N SER A 86 0.87 -6.23 6.98
CA SER A 86 1.26 -7.64 6.97
C SER A 86 0.07 -8.55 7.26
N SER A 87 -0.72 -8.23 8.29
CA SER A 87 -1.93 -8.98 8.65
C SER A 87 -2.97 -8.95 7.54
N TYR A 88 -3.15 -7.77 6.92
CA TYR A 88 -4.09 -7.63 5.81
C TYR A 88 -3.72 -8.52 4.63
N LYS A 89 -2.44 -8.54 4.25
CA LYS A 89 -1.95 -9.38 3.16
C LYS A 89 -2.15 -10.86 3.46
N GLU A 90 -1.83 -11.29 4.67
CA GLU A 90 -2.01 -12.68 5.09
C GLU A 90 -3.49 -13.07 5.11
N ASN A 91 -4.35 -12.21 5.66
CA ASN A 91 -5.79 -12.45 5.69
C ASN A 91 -6.39 -12.58 4.28
N ARG A 92 -5.91 -11.78 3.33
CA ARG A 92 -6.36 -11.90 1.94
C ARG A 92 -5.96 -13.22 1.31
N LYS A 93 -4.76 -13.71 1.58
CA LYS A 93 -4.31 -15.03 1.11
C LYS A 93 -5.18 -16.14 1.68
N LEU A 94 -5.45 -16.09 2.99
CA LEU A 94 -6.29 -17.06 3.68
C LEU A 94 -7.73 -17.03 3.15
N ALA A 95 -8.26 -15.83 2.90
CA ALA A 95 -9.60 -15.67 2.32
C ALA A 95 -9.70 -16.29 0.94
N LYS A 96 -8.73 -16.07 0.07
CA LYS A 96 -8.68 -16.67 -1.27
C LYS A 96 -8.63 -18.19 -1.18
N LYS A 97 -7.82 -18.71 -0.26
CA LYS A 97 -7.73 -20.17 -0.03
C LYS A 97 -9.05 -20.74 0.44
N ALA A 98 -9.73 -20.08 1.38
CA ALA A 98 -11.03 -20.52 1.88
C ALA A 98 -12.09 -20.53 0.78
N ILE A 99 -12.13 -19.49 -0.05
CA ILE A 99 -13.07 -19.40 -1.18
C ILE A 99 -12.79 -20.51 -2.20
N SER A 100 -11.54 -20.78 -2.49
CA SER A 100 -11.14 -21.87 -3.39
C SER A 100 -11.61 -23.23 -2.88
N ILE A 101 -11.48 -23.48 -1.58
CA ILE A 101 -11.97 -24.72 -0.95
C ILE A 101 -13.49 -24.84 -1.06
N ILE A 102 -14.21 -23.76 -0.80
CA ILE A 102 -15.68 -23.72 -0.91
C ILE A 102 -16.12 -24.07 -2.34
N GLU A 103 -15.44 -23.48 -3.34
CA GLU A 103 -15.77 -23.71 -4.75
C GLU A 103 -15.51 -25.16 -5.20
N SER A 104 -14.47 -25.79 -4.66
CA SER A 104 -14.09 -27.16 -5.05
C SER A 104 -14.78 -28.25 -4.22
N ALA A 105 -15.38 -27.92 -3.07
CA ALA A 105 -15.98 -28.88 -2.16
C ALA A 105 -17.45 -29.26 -2.51
N GLY A 106 -18.00 -28.70 -3.59
CA GLY A 106 -19.39 -29.01 -4.00
C GLY A 106 -20.42 -28.46 -3.02
N VAL A 107 -20.13 -27.38 -2.30
CA VAL A 107 -21.06 -26.77 -1.37
C VAL A 107 -22.28 -26.22 -2.12
N PRO A 108 -23.53 -26.43 -1.64
CA PRO A 108 -24.71 -25.87 -2.28
C PRO A 108 -24.63 -24.36 -2.47
N ALA A 109 -25.10 -23.84 -3.61
CA ALA A 109 -24.95 -22.47 -4.03
C ALA A 109 -25.40 -21.43 -2.98
N PRO A 110 -26.56 -21.58 -2.31
CA PRO A 110 -26.96 -20.61 -1.29
C PRO A 110 -25.99 -20.54 -0.11
N LEU A 111 -25.50 -21.71 0.33
CA LEU A 111 -24.55 -21.80 1.45
C LEU A 111 -23.20 -21.25 1.05
N ALA A 112 -22.73 -21.55 -0.16
CA ALA A 112 -21.47 -21.02 -0.69
C ALA A 112 -21.51 -19.48 -0.75
N LYS A 113 -22.62 -18.90 -1.18
CA LYS A 113 -22.80 -17.45 -1.25
C LYS A 113 -22.69 -16.83 0.15
N ASP A 114 -23.37 -17.40 1.13
CA ASP A 114 -23.33 -16.89 2.52
C ASP A 114 -21.92 -16.97 3.10
N LEU A 115 -21.23 -18.09 2.90
CA LEU A 115 -19.86 -18.25 3.38
C LEU A 115 -18.89 -17.23 2.74
N LYS A 116 -19.00 -17.03 1.44
CA LYS A 116 -18.17 -16.02 0.72
C LYS A 116 -18.41 -14.62 1.25
N GLN A 117 -19.67 -14.26 1.50
CA GLN A 117 -20.02 -12.95 2.04
C GLN A 117 -19.42 -12.73 3.45
N ILE A 118 -19.45 -13.76 4.29
CA ILE A 118 -18.85 -13.70 5.62
C ILE A 118 -17.34 -13.49 5.52
N ILE A 119 -16.67 -14.25 4.66
CA ILE A 119 -15.22 -14.15 4.44
C ILE A 119 -14.84 -12.77 3.95
N GLU A 120 -15.57 -12.23 2.97
CA GLU A 120 -15.33 -10.88 2.43
C GLU A 120 -15.47 -9.81 3.52
N LYS A 121 -16.47 -9.95 4.39
CA LYS A 121 -16.71 -9.01 5.48
C LYS A 121 -15.59 -9.04 6.52
N ILE A 122 -15.07 -10.22 6.85
CA ILE A 122 -13.95 -10.37 7.79
C ILE A 122 -12.67 -9.73 7.23
N THR A 123 -12.50 -9.74 5.92
CA THR A 123 -11.29 -9.27 5.24
C THR A 123 -11.38 -7.85 4.68
N GLU A 124 -12.43 -7.13 4.97
CA GLU A 124 -12.56 -5.70 4.61
C GLU A 124 -11.47 -4.82 5.21
#